data_d7e24eed092aeabf42b060904213e173
#
_entry.id   d7e24eed092aeabf42b060904213e173
#
_cell.length_a   1.000
_cell.length_b   1.000
_cell.length_c   1.000
_cell.angle_alpha   90.00
_cell.angle_beta   90.00
_cell.angle_gamma   90.00
#
_symmetry.space_group_name_H-M   'P 1'
#
loop_
_entity.id
_entity.type
_entity.pdbx_description
1 polymer ?
#
loop_
_entity_poly.entity_id
_entity_poly.type
_entity_poly.pdbx_seq_one_letter_code
_entity_poly.pdbx_strand_id
1 'polypeptide(L)'
;MENQQSLEQTKNCPKCSEPIQATAKRCKHCQADLRNWFARHKVITGILIFIILMIIIGSGSGKGEKVSTQDTGAKVDVVETKSDKPVSAYKVGDSIKLGGAIVTVSKVETSNGGQYSKPQAGNQWVNLNITIENTESTEQFVTTMGQMFLRDGDGNSYQVAVTDKVMESVNNSLDGTVIAKSKRTGWVGFEVKKGAKQLQFQYNGSMWGGDNIIVNLGQ
;
A
#
# COMPACT_ATOMS: atom_id res chain seq x y z
N MET A 1 -20.12 -19.33 66.04
CA MET A 1 -19.43 -19.88 64.83
C MET A 1 -20.34 -19.58 63.65
N GLU A 2 -20.16 -18.44 63.08
CA GLU A 2 -21.00 -17.91 62.00
C GLU A 2 -20.47 -18.42 60.66
N ASN A 3 -21.30 -19.18 59.97
CA ASN A 3 -21.00 -19.84 58.73
C ASN A 3 -21.17 -18.79 57.58
N GLN A 4 -20.07 -18.16 57.17
CA GLN A 4 -20.09 -17.28 55.99
C GLN A 4 -20.25 -18.12 54.72
N GLN A 5 -21.49 -18.33 54.26
CA GLN A 5 -21.78 -18.78 52.94
C GLN A 5 -21.35 -17.71 51.94
N SER A 6 -20.22 -17.91 51.26
CA SER A 6 -19.80 -17.13 50.13
C SER A 6 -20.87 -17.27 49.04
N LEU A 7 -21.53 -16.18 48.66
CA LEU A 7 -22.45 -16.12 47.54
C LEU A 7 -21.70 -16.52 46.26
N GLU A 8 -21.79 -17.79 45.88
CA GLU A 8 -21.26 -18.29 44.59
C GLU A 8 -22.02 -17.59 43.45
N GLN A 9 -21.38 -16.64 42.81
CA GLN A 9 -21.92 -15.97 41.61
C GLN A 9 -22.04 -17.01 40.53
N THR A 10 -23.25 -17.28 40.06
CA THR A 10 -23.54 -18.15 38.91
C THR A 10 -23.82 -17.33 37.67
N LYS A 11 -23.50 -17.90 36.48
CA LYS A 11 -23.85 -17.35 35.18
C LYS A 11 -24.39 -18.48 34.29
N ASN A 12 -25.17 -18.16 33.28
CA ASN A 12 -25.64 -19.16 32.31
C ASN A 12 -24.57 -19.41 31.25
N CYS A 13 -24.39 -20.67 30.89
CA CYS A 13 -23.50 -21.08 29.80
C CYS A 13 -24.04 -20.54 28.45
N PRO A 14 -23.24 -19.84 27.64
CA PRO A 14 -23.68 -19.30 26.36
C PRO A 14 -23.96 -20.37 25.29
N LYS A 15 -23.64 -21.67 25.55
CA LYS A 15 -23.83 -22.75 24.60
C LYS A 15 -25.01 -23.67 24.94
N CYS A 16 -25.30 -23.91 26.23
CA CYS A 16 -26.36 -24.79 26.65
C CYS A 16 -27.35 -24.19 27.66
N SER A 17 -27.15 -22.90 27.99
CA SER A 17 -27.97 -22.10 28.94
C SER A 17 -28.05 -22.63 30.37
N GLU A 18 -27.34 -23.71 30.73
CA GLU A 18 -27.29 -24.25 32.06
C GLU A 18 -26.48 -23.40 33.03
N PRO A 19 -26.90 -23.32 34.32
CA PRO A 19 -26.20 -22.51 35.32
C PRO A 19 -24.82 -23.10 35.67
N ILE A 20 -23.80 -22.27 35.62
CA ILE A 20 -22.40 -22.60 35.92
C ILE A 20 -21.81 -21.55 36.83
N GLN A 21 -20.71 -21.86 37.49
CA GLN A 21 -19.97 -20.85 38.25
C GLN A 21 -19.46 -19.72 37.37
N ALA A 22 -19.53 -18.48 37.84
CA ALA A 22 -19.10 -17.30 37.07
C ALA A 22 -17.63 -17.38 36.59
N THR A 23 -16.77 -18.03 37.41
CA THR A 23 -15.35 -18.23 37.13
C THR A 23 -15.02 -19.47 36.28
N ALA A 24 -16.04 -20.27 35.90
CA ALA A 24 -15.82 -21.53 35.20
C ALA A 24 -15.18 -21.31 33.82
N LYS A 25 -14.05 -21.98 33.58
CA LYS A 25 -13.32 -21.96 32.30
C LYS A 25 -13.87 -22.97 31.28
N ARG A 26 -14.63 -23.98 31.76
CA ARG A 26 -15.36 -24.97 30.94
C ARG A 26 -16.72 -25.22 31.54
N CYS A 27 -17.70 -25.45 30.69
CA CYS A 27 -19.04 -25.85 31.14
C CYS A 27 -19.01 -27.28 31.60
N LYS A 28 -19.57 -27.58 32.77
CA LYS A 28 -19.69 -28.95 33.31
C LYS A 28 -20.72 -29.83 32.56
N HIS A 29 -21.69 -29.20 31.87
CA HIS A 29 -22.75 -29.86 31.16
C HIS A 29 -22.41 -30.18 29.71
N CYS A 30 -22.01 -29.15 28.92
CA CYS A 30 -21.72 -29.32 27.48
C CYS A 30 -20.20 -29.30 27.16
N GLN A 31 -19.33 -29.20 28.16
CA GLN A 31 -17.87 -29.18 28.06
C GLN A 31 -17.30 -28.04 27.20
N ALA A 32 -18.12 -27.07 26.76
CA ALA A 32 -17.70 -25.94 25.98
C ALA A 32 -16.63 -25.12 26.71
N ASP A 33 -15.58 -24.73 26.02
CA ASP A 33 -14.52 -23.86 26.52
C ASP A 33 -15.04 -22.40 26.58
N LEU A 34 -15.11 -21.87 27.79
CA LEU A 34 -15.66 -20.54 28.10
C LEU A 34 -14.56 -19.46 28.24
N ARG A 35 -13.30 -19.81 28.01
CA ARG A 35 -12.21 -18.84 27.99
C ARG A 35 -12.38 -17.90 26.81
N ASN A 36 -12.05 -16.61 27.01
CA ASN A 36 -12.05 -15.64 25.92
C ASN A 36 -11.00 -16.01 24.85
N TRP A 37 -11.18 -15.51 23.64
CA TRP A 37 -10.34 -15.84 22.48
C TRP A 37 -8.84 -15.56 22.74
N PHE A 38 -8.53 -14.45 23.40
CA PHE A 38 -7.15 -14.06 23.73
C PHE A 38 -6.47 -15.07 24.69
N ALA A 39 -7.20 -15.62 25.65
CA ALA A 39 -6.67 -16.62 26.58
C ALA A 39 -6.44 -17.99 25.92
N ARG A 40 -7.10 -18.27 24.81
CA ARG A 40 -6.90 -19.50 24.02
C ARG A 40 -5.70 -19.40 23.08
N HIS A 41 -5.43 -18.20 22.55
CA HIS A 41 -4.37 -17.96 21.54
C HIS A 41 -3.22 -17.11 22.11
N LYS A 42 -2.57 -17.61 23.15
CA LYS A 42 -1.50 -16.90 23.87
C LYS A 42 -0.38 -16.40 22.95
N VAL A 43 -0.01 -17.20 21.94
CA VAL A 43 1.06 -16.83 20.99
C VAL A 43 0.62 -15.66 20.13
N ILE A 44 -0.61 -15.71 19.58
CA ILE A 44 -1.16 -14.62 18.75
C ILE A 44 -1.33 -13.34 19.56
N THR A 45 -1.80 -13.46 20.80
CA THR A 45 -1.91 -12.33 21.73
C THR A 45 -0.54 -11.71 22.04
N GLY A 46 0.47 -12.55 22.25
CA GLY A 46 1.86 -12.09 22.46
C GLY A 46 2.41 -11.33 21.24
N ILE A 47 2.18 -11.83 20.04
CA ILE A 47 2.59 -11.15 18.79
C ILE A 47 1.86 -9.81 18.63
N LEU A 48 0.56 -9.75 18.91
CA LEU A 48 -0.21 -8.50 18.84
C LEU A 48 0.30 -7.46 19.84
N ILE A 49 0.57 -7.87 21.08
CA ILE A 49 1.15 -6.97 22.09
C ILE A 49 2.53 -6.49 21.67
N PHE A 50 3.36 -7.37 21.10
CA PHE A 50 4.69 -7.01 20.61
C PHE A 50 4.63 -5.99 19.46
N ILE A 51 3.69 -6.18 18.52
CA ILE A 51 3.47 -5.22 17.42
C ILE A 51 3.01 -3.86 17.94
N ILE A 52 2.09 -3.83 18.91
CA ILE A 52 1.61 -2.58 19.53
C ILE A 52 2.76 -1.88 20.26
N LEU A 53 3.60 -2.61 20.99
CA LEU A 53 4.79 -2.07 21.65
C LEU A 53 5.79 -1.50 20.65
N MET A 54 6.03 -2.18 19.53
CA MET A 54 6.90 -1.67 18.46
C MET A 54 6.36 -0.39 17.82
N ILE A 55 5.03 -0.26 17.66
CA ILE A 55 4.39 0.96 17.15
C ILE A 55 4.56 2.10 18.16
N ILE A 56 4.42 1.86 19.47
CA ILE A 56 4.56 2.87 20.51
C ILE A 56 6.02 3.33 20.64
N ILE A 57 6.99 2.43 20.55
CA ILE A 57 8.42 2.74 20.64
C ILE A 57 8.91 3.38 19.32
N GLY A 58 8.33 3.00 18.18
CA GLY A 58 8.64 3.58 16.85
C GLY A 58 7.98 4.93 16.57
N SER A 59 6.99 5.34 17.37
CA SER A 59 6.33 6.65 17.26
C SER A 59 7.10 7.70 18.08
N GLY A 60 8.36 7.93 17.73
CA GLY A 60 9.10 9.12 18.13
C GLY A 60 8.46 10.36 17.51
N SER A 61 7.62 10.99 18.28
CA SER A 61 7.27 12.42 18.33
C SER A 61 7.49 13.26 17.05
N GLY A 62 6.53 13.26 16.16
CA GLY A 62 6.29 14.37 15.25
C GLY A 62 5.23 15.29 15.87
N LYS A 63 5.62 16.31 16.64
CA LYS A 63 4.75 17.41 17.07
C LYS A 63 4.32 18.19 15.83
N GLY A 64 3.02 18.15 15.50
CA GLY A 64 2.41 19.09 14.58
C GLY A 64 2.40 20.48 15.22
N GLU A 65 3.23 21.39 14.69
CA GLU A 65 3.28 22.78 15.12
C GLU A 65 2.30 23.59 14.27
N LYS A 66 1.39 24.29 14.96
CA LYS A 66 0.48 25.23 14.31
C LYS A 66 1.29 26.43 13.81
N VAL A 67 1.22 26.69 12.52
CA VAL A 67 1.73 27.92 11.92
C VAL A 67 0.84 29.09 12.33
N SER A 68 1.33 29.96 13.22
CA SER A 68 0.80 31.30 13.39
C SER A 68 1.71 32.28 12.66
N THR A 69 1.13 32.99 11.69
CA THR A 69 1.76 34.08 10.96
C THR A 69 2.12 35.22 11.91
N GLN A 70 3.40 35.53 12.03
CA GLN A 70 3.84 36.89 12.39
C GLN A 70 5.17 37.19 11.73
N ASP A 71 5.12 38.26 10.97
CA ASP A 71 6.17 38.96 10.24
C ASP A 71 7.23 39.53 11.21
N THR A 72 8.51 39.24 11.01
CA THR A 72 9.61 40.16 11.23
C THR A 72 10.93 39.52 10.78
N GLY A 73 11.68 40.28 9.95
CA GLY A 73 12.92 39.83 9.35
C GLY A 73 14.07 39.62 10.34
N ALA A 74 14.78 38.54 10.14
CA ALA A 74 16.18 38.37 10.52
C ALA A 74 16.79 37.20 9.73
N LYS A 75 17.95 37.43 9.16
CA LYS A 75 18.80 36.44 8.52
C LYS A 75 19.03 35.26 9.45
N VAL A 76 18.72 34.05 8.97
CA VAL A 76 19.16 32.82 9.62
C VAL A 76 19.89 31.98 8.58
N ASP A 77 21.12 31.62 8.91
CA ASP A 77 21.98 30.72 8.17
C ASP A 77 21.26 29.39 7.95
N VAL A 78 21.18 28.98 6.68
CA VAL A 78 20.58 27.73 6.26
C VAL A 78 21.50 26.59 6.68
N VAL A 79 21.11 25.84 7.71
CA VAL A 79 21.63 24.50 7.96
C VAL A 79 21.05 23.59 6.88
N GLU A 80 21.90 23.13 6.00
CA GLU A 80 21.61 22.14 4.97
C GLU A 80 21.09 20.85 5.62
N THR A 81 19.78 20.68 5.66
CA THR A 81 19.18 19.35 5.93
C THR A 81 19.10 18.61 4.61
N LYS A 82 19.84 17.52 4.53
CA LYS A 82 19.88 16.58 3.44
C LYS A 82 18.50 16.24 2.92
N SER A 83 18.41 16.25 1.59
CA SER A 83 17.46 15.51 0.76
C SER A 83 16.13 16.17 0.43
N ASP A 84 16.21 17.23 -0.39
CA ASP A 84 15.23 17.41 -1.45
C ASP A 84 16.00 17.79 -2.73
N LYS A 85 16.61 16.76 -3.34
CA LYS A 85 16.97 16.86 -4.73
C LYS A 85 15.63 17.00 -5.47
N PRO A 86 15.40 18.06 -6.28
CA PRO A 86 14.25 18.10 -7.14
C PRO A 86 14.28 16.82 -7.96
N VAL A 87 13.24 15.99 -7.82
CA VAL A 87 13.08 14.77 -8.60
C VAL A 87 13.11 15.23 -10.04
N SER A 88 14.23 15.04 -10.73
CA SER A 88 14.36 15.37 -12.15
C SER A 88 13.34 14.50 -12.86
N ALA A 89 12.27 15.13 -13.31
CA ALA A 89 11.20 14.44 -13.98
C ALA A 89 11.74 13.92 -15.31
N TYR A 90 11.86 12.59 -15.41
CA TYR A 90 12.20 11.90 -16.62
C TYR A 90 11.06 12.03 -17.64
N LYS A 91 11.33 11.73 -18.90
CA LYS A 91 10.36 11.77 -20.00
C LYS A 91 10.07 10.36 -20.53
N VAL A 92 8.99 10.23 -21.25
CA VAL A 92 8.67 9.02 -22.01
C VAL A 92 9.82 8.72 -22.97
N GLY A 93 10.31 7.49 -22.97
CA GLY A 93 11.48 7.01 -23.69
C GLY A 93 12.77 6.95 -22.88
N ASP A 94 12.85 7.65 -21.74
CA ASP A 94 14.03 7.58 -20.89
C ASP A 94 14.13 6.20 -20.19
N SER A 95 15.35 5.67 -20.13
CA SER A 95 15.68 4.47 -19.36
C SER A 95 16.29 4.87 -18.02
N ILE A 96 15.60 4.56 -16.92
CA ILE A 96 15.90 5.08 -15.60
C ILE A 96 16.30 3.95 -14.68
N LYS A 97 17.48 4.05 -14.09
CA LYS A 97 17.96 3.06 -13.11
C LYS A 97 17.42 3.36 -11.72
N LEU A 98 16.80 2.36 -11.10
CA LEU A 98 16.34 2.40 -9.72
C LEU A 98 16.75 1.09 -9.01
N GLY A 99 17.72 1.17 -8.12
CA GLY A 99 18.30 -0.03 -7.51
C GLY A 99 18.84 -0.98 -8.56
N GLY A 100 18.39 -2.23 -8.52
CA GLY A 100 18.75 -3.28 -9.47
C GLY A 100 17.88 -3.35 -10.73
N ALA A 101 16.98 -2.38 -10.96
CA ALA A 101 16.10 -2.35 -12.12
C ALA A 101 16.41 -1.16 -13.03
N ILE A 102 16.17 -1.34 -14.35
CA ILE A 102 16.03 -0.23 -15.30
C ILE A 102 14.59 -0.22 -15.76
N VAL A 103 13.93 0.93 -15.60
CA VAL A 103 12.52 1.14 -15.97
C VAL A 103 12.44 2.10 -17.14
N THR A 104 11.68 1.74 -18.16
CA THR A 104 11.45 2.57 -19.34
C THR A 104 9.96 2.60 -19.66
N VAL A 105 9.35 3.79 -19.69
CA VAL A 105 8.02 4.02 -20.25
C VAL A 105 8.19 4.32 -21.74
N SER A 106 7.87 3.38 -22.61
CA SER A 106 8.14 3.50 -24.04
C SER A 106 6.99 4.14 -24.81
N LYS A 107 5.75 4.02 -24.32
CA LYS A 107 4.55 4.52 -25.02
C LYS A 107 3.44 4.89 -24.06
N VAL A 108 2.67 5.92 -24.42
CA VAL A 108 1.45 6.35 -23.73
C VAL A 108 0.30 6.33 -24.74
N GLU A 109 -0.80 5.66 -24.41
CA GLU A 109 -2.01 5.63 -25.25
C GLU A 109 -3.22 5.99 -24.39
N THR A 110 -4.14 6.77 -24.94
CA THR A 110 -5.43 7.07 -24.30
C THR A 110 -6.56 6.42 -25.07
N SER A 111 -7.61 5.97 -24.37
CA SER A 111 -8.82 5.44 -25.02
C SER A 111 -10.07 5.71 -24.19
N ASN A 112 -11.23 5.66 -24.84
CA ASN A 112 -12.54 5.75 -24.18
C ASN A 112 -13.13 4.36 -23.88
N GLY A 113 -12.29 3.33 -23.86
CA GLY A 113 -12.69 1.94 -23.68
C GLY A 113 -12.95 1.22 -24.99
N GLY A 114 -13.18 -0.07 -24.91
CA GLY A 114 -13.37 -0.95 -26.05
C GLY A 114 -14.35 -2.08 -25.76
N GLN A 115 -13.97 -3.27 -26.19
CA GLN A 115 -14.82 -4.46 -26.11
C GLN A 115 -14.93 -5.02 -24.67
N TYR A 116 -13.82 -4.98 -23.92
CA TYR A 116 -13.72 -5.67 -22.63
C TYR A 116 -14.03 -4.74 -21.45
N SER A 117 -13.69 -3.47 -21.56
CA SER A 117 -13.90 -2.52 -20.47
C SER A 117 -14.17 -1.10 -20.96
N LYS A 118 -14.88 -0.33 -20.14
CA LYS A 118 -15.14 1.10 -20.40
C LYS A 118 -14.86 1.89 -19.12
N PRO A 119 -14.21 3.06 -19.23
CA PRO A 119 -14.05 3.94 -18.07
C PRO A 119 -15.41 4.50 -17.64
N GLN A 120 -15.48 4.95 -16.40
CA GLN A 120 -16.66 5.65 -15.89
C GLN A 120 -16.93 6.94 -16.69
N ALA A 121 -18.17 7.40 -16.65
CA ALA A 121 -18.54 8.66 -17.30
C ALA A 121 -17.67 9.82 -16.80
N GLY A 122 -17.09 10.58 -17.71
CA GLY A 122 -16.15 11.66 -17.39
C GLY A 122 -14.68 11.24 -17.29
N ASN A 123 -14.38 9.93 -17.40
CA ASN A 123 -13.03 9.39 -17.38
C ASN A 123 -12.60 8.83 -18.75
N GLN A 124 -11.33 8.52 -18.85
CA GLN A 124 -10.68 7.85 -19.99
C GLN A 124 -9.65 6.86 -19.47
N TRP A 125 -9.29 5.87 -20.28
CA TRP A 125 -8.14 5.03 -20.04
C TRP A 125 -6.85 5.74 -20.46
N VAL A 126 -5.81 5.65 -19.63
CA VAL A 126 -4.43 5.98 -19.95
C VAL A 126 -3.62 4.70 -19.81
N ASN A 127 -3.04 4.22 -20.88
CA ASN A 127 -2.28 2.97 -20.96
C ASN A 127 -0.81 3.28 -21.20
N LEU A 128 0.06 2.69 -20.41
CA LEU A 128 1.51 2.84 -20.50
C LEU A 128 2.13 1.51 -20.91
N ASN A 129 2.97 1.53 -21.94
CA ASN A 129 3.83 0.40 -22.25
C ASN A 129 5.15 0.57 -21.50
N ILE A 130 5.43 -0.38 -20.61
CA ILE A 130 6.56 -0.29 -19.67
C ILE A 130 7.46 -1.50 -19.85
N THR A 131 8.76 -1.26 -19.87
CA THR A 131 9.79 -2.30 -19.79
C THR A 131 10.50 -2.18 -18.45
N ILE A 132 10.65 -3.32 -17.74
CA ILE A 132 11.45 -3.45 -16.53
C ILE A 132 12.55 -4.47 -16.83
N GLU A 133 13.80 -4.03 -16.73
CA GLU A 133 14.99 -4.86 -16.89
C GLU A 133 15.62 -5.09 -15.51
N ASN A 134 15.78 -6.34 -15.15
CA ASN A 134 16.49 -6.76 -13.94
C ASN A 134 17.99 -6.82 -14.22
N THR A 135 18.76 -5.90 -13.64
CA THR A 135 20.22 -5.84 -13.79
C THR A 135 20.98 -6.64 -12.75
N GLU A 136 20.27 -7.25 -11.78
CA GLU A 136 20.86 -8.07 -10.72
C GLU A 136 21.13 -9.51 -11.16
N SER A 137 21.89 -10.22 -10.35
CA SER A 137 22.16 -11.67 -10.50
C SER A 137 21.09 -12.55 -9.84
N THR A 138 20.11 -11.95 -9.18
CA THR A 138 18.98 -12.61 -8.53
C THR A 138 17.67 -12.20 -9.17
N GLU A 139 16.64 -12.99 -8.96
CA GLU A 139 15.28 -12.68 -9.44
C GLU A 139 14.70 -11.47 -8.70
N GLN A 140 13.86 -10.70 -9.38
CA GLN A 140 13.10 -9.58 -8.83
C GLN A 140 11.62 -9.80 -9.05
N PHE A 141 10.82 -9.61 -8.00
CA PHE A 141 9.38 -9.65 -8.11
C PHE A 141 8.83 -8.26 -8.38
N VAL A 142 8.03 -8.14 -9.44
CA VAL A 142 7.34 -6.91 -9.83
C VAL A 142 5.85 -7.10 -9.65
N THR A 143 5.19 -6.09 -9.06
CA THR A 143 3.73 -6.01 -9.03
C THR A 143 3.30 -4.62 -9.46
N THR A 144 2.39 -4.55 -10.42
CA THR A 144 1.85 -3.27 -10.89
C THR A 144 1.01 -2.62 -9.80
N MET A 145 0.21 -3.43 -9.10
CA MET A 145 -0.61 -2.98 -7.98
C MET A 145 0.27 -2.67 -6.76
N GLY A 146 0.25 -1.44 -6.29
CA GLY A 146 1.04 -0.98 -5.13
C GLY A 146 2.43 -0.43 -5.46
N GLN A 147 3.01 -0.72 -6.63
CA GLN A 147 4.27 -0.11 -7.07
C GLN A 147 4.08 0.96 -8.14
N MET A 148 2.96 0.95 -8.88
CA MET A 148 2.73 1.84 -10.01
C MET A 148 1.52 2.72 -9.77
N PHE A 149 1.69 4.01 -9.99
CA PHE A 149 0.67 5.04 -9.80
C PHE A 149 0.75 6.06 -10.91
N LEU A 150 -0.37 6.72 -11.19
CA LEU A 150 -0.41 7.87 -12.04
C LEU A 150 -0.89 9.07 -11.22
N ARG A 151 -0.30 10.23 -11.44
CA ARG A 151 -0.70 11.48 -10.77
C ARG A 151 -0.96 12.56 -11.80
N ASP A 152 -1.82 13.50 -11.47
CA ASP A 152 -2.03 14.72 -12.26
C ASP A 152 -1.51 15.97 -11.55
N GLY A 153 -1.55 17.09 -12.26
CA GLY A 153 -1.12 18.39 -11.73
C GLY A 153 -2.02 18.95 -10.62
N ASP A 154 -3.23 18.43 -10.47
CA ASP A 154 -4.18 18.80 -9.41
C ASP A 154 -3.94 17.99 -8.11
N GLY A 155 -2.97 17.06 -8.12
CA GLY A 155 -2.62 16.23 -6.98
C GLY A 155 -3.48 14.96 -6.83
N ASN A 156 -4.33 14.62 -7.81
CA ASN A 156 -5.05 13.35 -7.80
C ASN A 156 -4.08 12.20 -8.07
N SER A 157 -4.32 11.06 -7.42
CA SER A 157 -3.57 9.82 -7.62
C SER A 157 -4.50 8.74 -8.17
N TYR A 158 -4.07 8.07 -9.23
CA TYR A 158 -4.83 7.04 -9.92
C TYR A 158 -4.14 5.69 -9.74
N GLN A 159 -4.91 4.69 -9.39
CA GLN A 159 -4.46 3.31 -9.22
C GLN A 159 -4.49 2.57 -10.56
N VAL A 160 -3.75 1.48 -10.64
CA VAL A 160 -3.79 0.56 -11.77
C VAL A 160 -5.21 0.01 -11.96
N ALA A 161 -5.66 -0.01 -13.21
CA ALA A 161 -6.96 -0.49 -13.64
C ALA A 161 -6.82 -1.51 -14.79
N VAL A 162 -7.79 -2.41 -14.87
CA VAL A 162 -7.88 -3.37 -15.98
C VAL A 162 -8.56 -2.69 -17.16
N THR A 163 -7.78 -2.34 -18.16
CA THR A 163 -8.23 -1.70 -19.42
C THR A 163 -8.28 -2.71 -20.56
N ASP A 164 -8.93 -2.34 -21.67
CA ASP A 164 -8.92 -3.19 -22.86
C ASP A 164 -7.50 -3.54 -23.31
N LYS A 165 -6.59 -2.56 -23.27
CA LYS A 165 -5.20 -2.76 -23.67
C LYS A 165 -4.47 -3.78 -22.80
N VAL A 166 -4.73 -3.76 -21.49
CA VAL A 166 -4.20 -4.74 -20.53
C VAL A 166 -4.78 -6.12 -20.83
N MET A 167 -6.08 -6.22 -21.10
CA MET A 167 -6.75 -7.49 -21.42
C MET A 167 -6.25 -8.09 -22.74
N GLU A 168 -6.05 -7.28 -23.76
CA GLU A 168 -5.49 -7.71 -25.05
C GLU A 168 -4.05 -8.25 -24.91
N SER A 169 -3.31 -7.76 -23.93
CA SER A 169 -1.91 -8.11 -23.67
C SER A 169 -1.69 -9.00 -22.46
N VAL A 170 -2.70 -9.75 -22.02
CA VAL A 170 -2.66 -10.55 -20.80
C VAL A 170 -1.47 -11.52 -20.72
N ASN A 171 -1.04 -12.07 -21.84
CA ASN A 171 0.13 -12.96 -21.92
C ASN A 171 1.48 -12.24 -21.68
N ASN A 172 1.49 -10.91 -21.71
CA ASN A 172 2.65 -10.05 -21.48
C ASN A 172 2.42 -9.17 -20.25
N SER A 173 1.90 -9.75 -19.17
CA SER A 173 1.74 -9.03 -17.88
C SER A 173 3.10 -8.63 -17.32
N LEU A 174 3.18 -7.42 -16.75
CA LEU A 174 4.35 -7.00 -15.98
C LEU A 174 4.44 -7.68 -14.62
N ASP A 175 3.30 -8.13 -14.06
CA ASP A 175 3.26 -8.80 -12.77
C ASP A 175 3.99 -10.13 -12.80
N GLY A 176 4.75 -10.40 -11.74
CA GLY A 176 5.46 -11.65 -11.54
C GLY A 176 6.97 -11.50 -11.45
N THR A 177 7.67 -12.62 -11.57
CA THR A 177 9.13 -12.69 -11.44
C THR A 177 9.82 -12.26 -12.73
N VAL A 178 10.76 -11.33 -12.61
CA VAL A 178 11.73 -10.99 -13.67
C VAL A 178 13.03 -11.68 -13.30
N ILE A 179 13.42 -12.69 -14.09
CA ILE A 179 14.62 -13.47 -13.83
C ILE A 179 15.89 -12.60 -13.94
N ALA A 180 16.98 -13.08 -13.36
CA ALA A 180 18.28 -12.38 -13.38
C ALA A 180 18.69 -12.00 -14.80
N LYS A 181 19.20 -10.77 -14.98
CA LYS A 181 19.73 -10.28 -16.27
C LYS A 181 18.74 -10.34 -17.45
N SER A 182 17.43 -10.32 -17.16
CA SER A 182 16.38 -10.34 -18.16
C SER A 182 15.47 -9.10 -18.08
N LYS A 183 14.56 -8.99 -19.02
CA LYS A 183 13.57 -7.90 -19.05
C LYS A 183 12.18 -8.43 -19.31
N ARG A 184 11.20 -7.68 -18.85
CA ARG A 184 9.77 -7.90 -19.11
C ARG A 184 9.15 -6.60 -19.61
N THR A 185 8.33 -6.71 -20.63
CA THR A 185 7.58 -5.57 -21.20
C THR A 185 6.10 -5.89 -21.17
N GLY A 186 5.29 -4.94 -20.77
CA GLY A 186 3.83 -5.10 -20.71
C GLY A 186 3.11 -3.77 -20.64
N TRP A 187 1.78 -3.85 -20.65
CA TRP A 187 0.90 -2.69 -20.55
C TRP A 187 0.35 -2.56 -19.15
N VAL A 188 0.28 -1.32 -18.67
CA VAL A 188 -0.37 -0.94 -17.41
C VAL A 188 -1.39 0.13 -17.71
N GLY A 189 -2.61 -0.04 -17.24
CA GLY A 189 -3.71 0.87 -17.46
C GLY A 189 -4.11 1.66 -16.22
N PHE A 190 -4.65 2.84 -16.41
CA PHE A 190 -5.18 3.73 -15.38
C PHE A 190 -6.48 4.35 -15.83
N GLU A 191 -7.43 4.51 -14.89
CA GLU A 191 -8.63 5.28 -15.12
C GLU A 191 -8.42 6.73 -14.67
N VAL A 192 -8.45 7.66 -15.61
CA VAL A 192 -8.06 9.06 -15.39
C VAL A 192 -9.19 9.99 -15.83
N LYS A 193 -9.43 11.07 -15.10
CA LYS A 193 -10.38 12.11 -15.52
C LYS A 193 -10.02 12.67 -16.90
N LYS A 194 -11.01 12.83 -17.76
CA LYS A 194 -10.81 13.51 -19.05
C LYS A 194 -10.36 14.95 -18.84
N GLY A 195 -9.31 15.34 -19.54
CA GLY A 195 -8.73 16.68 -19.42
C GLY A 195 -7.78 16.85 -18.24
N ALA A 196 -7.47 15.80 -17.48
CA ALA A 196 -6.37 15.84 -16.51
C ALA A 196 -5.06 16.20 -17.21
N LYS A 197 -4.29 17.10 -16.61
CA LYS A 197 -3.05 17.64 -17.18
C LYS A 197 -1.86 17.32 -16.30
N GLN A 198 -0.65 17.45 -16.86
CA GLN A 198 0.62 17.22 -16.16
C GLN A 198 0.68 15.81 -15.57
N LEU A 199 0.24 14.82 -16.37
CA LEU A 199 0.25 13.44 -15.95
C LEU A 199 1.67 12.95 -15.72
N GLN A 200 1.88 12.32 -14.57
CA GLN A 200 3.15 11.76 -14.12
C GLN A 200 2.96 10.31 -13.73
N PHE A 201 3.77 9.42 -14.30
CA PHE A 201 3.86 8.05 -13.86
C PHE A 201 4.87 7.95 -12.73
N GLN A 202 4.48 7.31 -11.63
CA GLN A 202 5.34 7.00 -10.50
C GLN A 202 5.53 5.50 -10.39
N TYR A 203 6.78 5.07 -10.29
CA TYR A 203 7.15 3.69 -9.95
C TYR A 203 7.94 3.68 -8.65
N ASN A 204 7.48 2.89 -7.70
CA ASN A 204 8.15 2.66 -6.42
C ASN A 204 8.96 1.36 -6.52
N GLY A 205 10.23 1.39 -6.25
CA GLY A 205 11.11 0.21 -6.29
C GLY A 205 10.73 -0.85 -5.24
N SER A 206 9.97 -0.48 -4.22
CA SER A 206 9.46 -1.36 -3.17
C SER A 206 8.03 -0.97 -2.80
N MET A 207 7.19 -1.96 -2.47
CA MET A 207 5.84 -1.74 -1.94
C MET A 207 5.84 -1.04 -0.58
N TRP A 208 6.95 -1.11 0.16
CA TRP A 208 7.07 -0.62 1.53
C TRP A 208 7.74 0.76 1.64
N GLY A 209 7.93 1.44 0.51
CA GLY A 209 8.61 2.72 0.43
C GLY A 209 10.06 2.60 -0.06
N GLY A 210 10.75 3.71 -0.15
CA GLY A 210 12.10 3.81 -0.69
C GLY A 210 12.15 4.77 -1.88
N ASP A 211 13.19 4.64 -2.69
CA ASP A 211 13.38 5.48 -3.87
C ASP A 211 12.29 5.22 -4.91
N ASN A 212 11.90 6.25 -5.62
CA ASN A 212 10.91 6.19 -6.69
C ASN A 212 11.40 6.86 -7.97
N ILE A 213 10.76 6.51 -9.07
CA ILE A 213 10.94 7.14 -10.39
C ILE A 213 9.67 7.93 -10.68
N ILE A 214 9.82 9.14 -11.20
CA ILE A 214 8.71 9.95 -11.72
C ILE A 214 9.00 10.30 -13.18
N VAL A 215 8.08 9.88 -14.07
CA VAL A 215 8.16 10.12 -15.51
C VAL A 215 7.03 11.04 -15.93
N ASN A 216 7.36 12.20 -16.54
CA ASN A 216 6.38 13.09 -17.15
C ASN A 216 5.86 12.47 -18.45
N LEU A 217 4.55 12.39 -18.59
CA LEU A 217 3.93 11.78 -19.77
C LEU A 217 3.68 12.76 -20.90
N GLY A 218 3.93 14.06 -20.68
CA GLY A 218 3.80 15.10 -21.73
C GLY A 218 2.35 15.44 -22.10
N GLN A 219 1.39 15.17 -21.21
CA GLN A 219 -0.05 15.38 -21.42
C GLN A 219 -0.60 16.42 -20.47
#